data_dcc683423ecd2c6b81627ada922002c7
#
_entry.id   dcc683423ecd2c6b81627ada922002c7
#
_cell.length_a   1.000
_cell.length_b   1.000
_cell.length_c   1.000
_cell.angle_alpha   90.00
_cell.angle_beta   90.00
_cell.angle_gamma   90.00
#
_symmetry.space_group_name_H-M   'P 1'
#
loop_
_entity.id
_entity.type
_entity.pdbx_description
1 polymer ?
#
loop_
_entity_poly.entity_id
_entity_poly.type
_entity_poly.pdbx_seq_one_letter_code
_entity_poly.pdbx_strand_id
1 'polypeptide(L)'
;MLGQYIRDETDANVGMYTDKNGKVTHIRVSDPRYDRQRQTQYQLGYELAYRHDDALTLRQQVRYGHIDLDARYLSGAGLQPGTRLLNRNAWSVESSVQNVLVDNNAQVRVDTGNAKHQFLAGFDYQRLNWDQGVGLLATGYPALDLDNPKYGYVPGPTPPYNLVSVDQRNTQYGVYLSDQVSIGNWRLNLGGRYDIAQLHSQDRLNGGDPTRKKDNAFTWQAGALYLSDSGLAPYVSYVTSFAPNTSLDAAGKPLDPTHGAQIEAGVKYQPQGSHSYVTLAAYQIKEKDAVRVVPATPYSELAGGIRSRGVELEAVAQLQTGLQLVANYSYNRGKVTDSNNPAEIGKTPSYQPRHSAAMWLDYRLPQGPLAGLGLGAGVRYVGSSYGNAQNTMHNDASTLFDLALSYEPGYQHPALKGWMAMLSVQNVADKETTVCDGGYCYLGVGRQIMGSLRYRW
;
A
#
# COMPACT_ATOMS: atom_id res chain seq x y z
N MET A 1 -11.70 -22.88 -0.76
CA MET A 1 -11.95 -22.13 -2.00
C MET A 1 -12.14 -20.67 -1.63
N LEU A 2 -11.62 -19.76 -2.44
CA LEU A 2 -11.77 -18.30 -2.30
C LEU A 2 -12.41 -17.80 -3.60
N GLY A 3 -13.44 -16.95 -3.47
CA GLY A 3 -14.05 -16.26 -4.61
C GLY A 3 -14.40 -14.84 -4.20
N GLN A 4 -14.08 -13.86 -5.04
CA GLN A 4 -14.39 -12.45 -4.81
C GLN A 4 -14.80 -11.81 -6.13
N TYR A 5 -15.82 -10.97 -6.08
CA TYR A 5 -16.21 -10.08 -7.17
C TYR A 5 -16.43 -8.69 -6.57
N ILE A 6 -15.81 -7.68 -7.20
CA ILE A 6 -15.98 -6.27 -6.84
C ILE A 6 -16.27 -5.52 -8.12
N ARG A 7 -17.27 -4.65 -8.07
CA ARG A 7 -17.49 -3.61 -9.07
C ARG A 7 -17.66 -2.28 -8.35
N ASP A 8 -16.82 -1.34 -8.73
CA ASP A 8 -16.79 -0.01 -8.16
C ASP A 8 -16.87 1.04 -9.26
N GLU A 9 -17.58 2.14 -9.00
CA GLU A 9 -17.67 3.29 -9.89
C GLU A 9 -17.58 4.56 -9.06
N THR A 10 -16.53 5.33 -9.30
CA THR A 10 -16.19 6.54 -8.56
C THR A 10 -15.77 7.65 -9.53
N ASP A 11 -15.54 8.84 -8.99
CA ASP A 11 -14.89 9.91 -9.74
C ASP A 11 -13.40 9.61 -9.92
N ALA A 12 -12.89 9.79 -11.15
CA ALA A 12 -11.48 9.50 -11.46
C ALA A 12 -10.50 10.56 -10.94
N ASN A 13 -10.91 11.82 -10.88
CA ASN A 13 -10.07 12.93 -10.44
C ASN A 13 -10.84 13.90 -9.55
N VAL A 14 -10.48 13.91 -8.28
CA VAL A 14 -10.98 14.86 -7.28
C VAL A 14 -9.95 15.96 -6.99
N GLY A 15 -8.98 16.16 -7.90
CA GLY A 15 -7.95 17.19 -7.77
C GLY A 15 -8.55 18.60 -7.72
N MET A 16 -8.06 19.40 -6.76
CA MET A 16 -8.47 20.79 -6.57
C MET A 16 -7.46 21.72 -7.22
N TYR A 17 -7.93 22.88 -7.65
CA TYR A 17 -7.05 23.93 -8.15
C TYR A 17 -6.15 24.44 -7.02
N THR A 18 -4.85 24.47 -7.30
CA THR A 18 -3.85 25.06 -6.40
C THR A 18 -3.43 26.42 -6.96
N ASP A 19 -3.54 27.47 -6.15
CA ASP A 19 -3.22 28.82 -6.57
C ASP A 19 -1.68 29.03 -6.73
N LYS A 20 -1.29 30.19 -7.22
CA LYS A 20 0.12 30.56 -7.44
C LYS A 20 0.97 30.57 -6.16
N ASN A 21 0.34 30.64 -4.99
CA ASN A 21 1.01 30.60 -3.69
C ASN A 21 1.09 29.17 -3.11
N GLY A 22 0.64 28.17 -3.87
CA GLY A 22 0.59 26.76 -3.42
C GLY A 22 -0.59 26.43 -2.52
N LYS A 23 -1.57 27.35 -2.35
CA LYS A 23 -2.76 27.09 -1.55
C LYS A 23 -3.78 26.30 -2.37
N VAL A 24 -4.21 25.16 -1.85
CA VAL A 24 -5.29 24.35 -2.43
C VAL A 24 -6.61 25.06 -2.20
N THR A 25 -7.42 25.15 -3.25
CA THR A 25 -8.76 25.77 -3.21
C THR A 25 -9.82 24.68 -3.18
N HIS A 26 -11.10 25.03 -2.95
CA HIS A 26 -12.23 24.13 -3.10
C HIS A 26 -12.76 24.04 -4.55
N ILE A 27 -12.03 24.60 -5.52
CA ILE A 27 -12.41 24.54 -6.94
C ILE A 27 -11.92 23.23 -7.52
N ARG A 28 -12.85 22.32 -7.79
CA ARG A 28 -12.56 21.06 -8.48
C ARG A 28 -12.14 21.36 -9.93
N VAL A 29 -11.01 20.81 -10.35
CA VAL A 29 -10.47 21.04 -11.70
C VAL A 29 -11.25 20.25 -12.74
N SER A 30 -11.63 19.04 -12.42
CA SER A 30 -12.36 18.16 -13.32
C SER A 30 -13.87 18.38 -13.26
N ASP A 31 -14.60 17.88 -14.23
CA ASP A 31 -16.07 18.00 -14.33
C ASP A 31 -16.72 16.70 -13.84
N PRO A 32 -17.59 16.74 -12.79
CA PRO A 32 -18.24 15.55 -12.25
C PRO A 32 -19.08 14.76 -13.26
N ARG A 33 -19.55 15.39 -14.37
CA ARG A 33 -20.29 14.69 -15.43
C ARG A 33 -19.38 13.99 -16.43
N TYR A 34 -18.12 14.42 -16.51
CA TYR A 34 -17.13 13.78 -17.35
C TYR A 34 -16.34 12.71 -16.61
N ASP A 35 -15.99 13.01 -15.36
CA ASP A 35 -15.19 12.13 -14.52
C ASP A 35 -15.88 10.79 -14.29
N ARG A 36 -15.13 9.73 -14.51
CA ARG A 36 -15.56 8.37 -14.20
C ARG A 36 -14.33 7.50 -14.01
N GLN A 37 -14.36 6.70 -12.98
CA GLN A 37 -13.48 5.54 -12.82
C GLN A 37 -14.36 4.34 -12.52
N ARG A 38 -14.38 3.38 -13.44
CA ARG A 38 -15.07 2.11 -13.25
C ARG A 38 -14.04 1.01 -13.15
N GLN A 39 -14.11 0.26 -12.08
CA GLN A 39 -13.27 -0.91 -11.86
C GLN A 39 -14.16 -2.14 -11.68
N THR A 40 -13.83 -3.20 -12.42
CA THR A 40 -14.40 -4.53 -12.23
C THR A 40 -13.28 -5.48 -11.89
N GLN A 41 -13.42 -6.20 -10.79
CA GLN A 41 -12.41 -7.14 -10.32
C GLN A 41 -13.07 -8.46 -9.94
N TYR A 42 -12.47 -9.58 -10.35
CA TYR A 42 -12.81 -10.88 -9.80
C TYR A 42 -11.56 -11.70 -9.51
N GLN A 43 -11.66 -12.51 -8.48
CA GLN A 43 -10.59 -13.38 -8.02
C GLN A 43 -11.17 -14.74 -7.68
N LEU A 44 -10.48 -15.79 -8.12
CA LEU A 44 -10.77 -17.18 -7.79
C LEU A 44 -9.49 -17.85 -7.28
N GLY A 45 -9.64 -18.76 -6.35
CA GLY A 45 -8.47 -19.48 -5.85
C GLY A 45 -8.81 -20.61 -4.89
N TYR A 46 -7.80 -21.38 -4.60
CA TYR A 46 -7.86 -22.39 -3.55
C TYR A 46 -6.52 -22.52 -2.82
N GLU A 47 -6.61 -23.01 -1.62
CA GLU A 47 -5.50 -23.50 -0.83
C GLU A 47 -5.79 -24.95 -0.45
N LEU A 48 -4.84 -25.84 -0.74
CA LEU A 48 -4.84 -27.23 -0.37
C LEU A 48 -3.68 -27.47 0.58
N ALA A 49 -3.96 -28.03 1.76
CA ALA A 49 -2.96 -28.47 2.70
C ALA A 49 -3.15 -29.97 2.97
N TYR A 50 -2.12 -30.75 2.69
CA TYR A 50 -2.07 -32.16 2.97
C TYR A 50 -1.04 -32.43 4.06
N ARG A 51 -1.50 -32.81 5.24
CA ARG A 51 -0.64 -33.26 6.34
C ARG A 51 -0.49 -34.76 6.22
N HIS A 52 0.73 -35.21 5.85
CA HIS A 52 1.04 -36.62 5.77
C HIS A 52 1.18 -37.20 7.19
N ASP A 53 1.92 -36.51 8.03
CA ASP A 53 2.15 -36.80 9.45
C ASP A 53 2.50 -35.52 10.20
N ASP A 54 3.02 -35.64 11.42
CA ASP A 54 3.43 -34.46 12.22
C ASP A 54 4.71 -33.81 11.69
N ALA A 55 5.51 -34.51 10.87
CA ALA A 55 6.75 -34.00 10.32
C ALA A 55 6.55 -33.34 8.96
N LEU A 56 5.67 -33.86 8.08
CA LEU A 56 5.53 -33.41 6.70
C LEU A 56 4.16 -32.81 6.42
N THR A 57 4.15 -31.56 5.95
CA THR A 57 2.96 -30.90 5.41
C THR A 57 3.26 -30.38 4.01
N LEU A 58 2.45 -30.74 3.03
CA LEU A 58 2.50 -30.22 1.66
C LEU A 58 1.38 -29.20 1.48
N ARG A 59 1.70 -28.08 0.81
CA ARG A 59 0.70 -27.04 0.50
C ARG A 59 0.78 -26.66 -0.96
N GLN A 60 -0.38 -26.42 -1.54
CA GLN A 60 -0.53 -25.79 -2.84
C GLN A 60 -1.53 -24.65 -2.75
N GLN A 61 -1.14 -23.50 -3.28
CA GLN A 61 -2.00 -22.34 -3.43
C GLN A 61 -2.08 -21.98 -4.90
N VAL A 62 -3.29 -21.77 -5.40
CA VAL A 62 -3.53 -21.26 -6.74
C VAL A 62 -4.48 -20.08 -6.66
N ARG A 63 -4.13 -18.98 -7.33
CA ARG A 63 -4.96 -17.79 -7.45
C ARG A 63 -4.98 -17.31 -8.88
N TYR A 64 -6.16 -17.00 -9.36
CA TYR A 64 -6.40 -16.25 -10.58
C TYR A 64 -7.11 -14.94 -10.22
N GLY A 65 -6.63 -13.83 -10.75
CA GLY A 65 -7.25 -12.52 -10.61
C GLY A 65 -7.36 -11.83 -11.95
N HIS A 66 -8.43 -11.06 -12.12
CA HIS A 66 -8.65 -10.19 -13.26
C HIS A 66 -9.20 -8.86 -12.81
N ILE A 67 -8.65 -7.76 -13.36
CA ILE A 67 -9.07 -6.39 -13.08
C ILE A 67 -9.20 -5.66 -14.40
N ASP A 68 -10.36 -5.07 -14.65
CA ASP A 68 -10.58 -4.09 -15.70
C ASP A 68 -10.80 -2.72 -15.08
N LEU A 69 -10.11 -1.72 -15.60
CA LEU A 69 -10.22 -0.31 -15.24
C LEU A 69 -10.55 0.52 -16.48
N ASP A 70 -11.60 1.32 -16.41
CA ASP A 70 -11.98 2.37 -17.37
C ASP A 70 -12.06 3.68 -16.60
N ALA A 71 -11.20 4.65 -16.92
CA ALA A 71 -11.21 5.96 -16.29
C ALA A 71 -11.13 7.08 -17.32
N ARG A 72 -11.83 8.19 -17.03
CA ARG A 72 -11.74 9.43 -17.79
C ARG A 72 -11.89 10.61 -16.85
N TYR A 73 -11.09 11.66 -17.07
CA TYR A 73 -11.08 12.84 -16.24
C TYR A 73 -10.47 14.05 -16.95
N LEU A 74 -10.71 15.24 -16.39
CA LEU A 74 -10.03 16.46 -16.82
C LEU A 74 -8.94 16.84 -15.81
N SER A 75 -7.80 17.32 -16.29
CA SER A 75 -6.73 17.90 -15.47
C SER A 75 -6.47 19.35 -15.86
N GLY A 76 -5.92 20.14 -14.93
CA GLY A 76 -5.50 21.52 -15.22
C GLY A 76 -4.30 21.55 -16.16
N ALA A 77 -4.32 22.46 -17.13
CA ALA A 77 -3.27 22.69 -18.12
C ALA A 77 -2.72 24.12 -18.10
N GLY A 78 -2.86 24.82 -16.98
CA GLY A 78 -2.40 26.20 -16.79
C GLY A 78 -3.44 27.27 -17.10
N LEU A 79 -3.23 28.45 -16.54
CA LEU A 79 -4.11 29.60 -16.77
C LEU A 79 -3.87 30.21 -18.15
N GLN A 80 -4.92 30.71 -18.77
CA GLN A 80 -4.79 31.56 -19.94
C GLN A 80 -4.13 32.90 -19.53
N PRO A 81 -3.21 33.44 -20.34
CA PRO A 81 -2.47 34.65 -20.01
C PRO A 81 -3.42 35.84 -19.67
N GLY A 82 -3.19 36.49 -18.52
CA GLY A 82 -3.97 37.65 -18.07
C GLY A 82 -5.41 37.35 -17.63
N THR A 83 -5.80 36.09 -17.49
CA THR A 83 -7.16 35.72 -17.11
C THR A 83 -7.15 34.74 -15.91
N ARG A 84 -8.35 34.42 -15.40
CA ARG A 84 -8.59 33.35 -14.43
C ARG A 84 -9.27 32.12 -15.05
N LEU A 85 -9.09 31.96 -16.37
CA LEU A 85 -9.57 30.80 -17.09
C LEU A 85 -8.50 29.69 -17.09
N LEU A 86 -8.80 28.56 -16.45
CA LEU A 86 -7.94 27.38 -16.37
C LEU A 86 -8.17 26.50 -17.59
N ASN A 87 -7.17 26.34 -18.46
CA ASN A 87 -7.22 25.35 -19.52
C ASN A 87 -7.27 23.96 -18.92
N ARG A 88 -7.93 23.03 -19.61
CA ARG A 88 -8.09 21.63 -19.14
C ARG A 88 -7.73 20.66 -20.25
N ASN A 89 -7.01 19.63 -19.88
CA ASN A 89 -6.72 18.47 -20.70
C ASN A 89 -7.69 17.35 -20.35
N ALA A 90 -8.15 16.60 -21.33
CA ALA A 90 -8.95 15.41 -21.11
C ALA A 90 -8.08 14.14 -21.19
N TRP A 91 -8.32 13.25 -20.29
CA TRP A 91 -7.66 11.95 -20.17
C TRP A 91 -8.64 10.81 -20.33
N SER A 92 -8.16 9.74 -20.98
CA SER A 92 -8.77 8.42 -20.96
C SER A 92 -7.73 7.39 -20.54
N VAL A 93 -8.10 6.47 -19.67
CA VAL A 93 -7.25 5.36 -19.23
C VAL A 93 -8.08 4.09 -19.28
N GLU A 94 -7.61 3.12 -20.04
CA GLU A 94 -8.16 1.76 -20.02
C GLU A 94 -7.04 0.79 -19.64
N SER A 95 -7.31 -0.11 -18.72
CA SER A 95 -6.32 -1.08 -18.27
C SER A 95 -6.99 -2.41 -17.95
N SER A 96 -6.42 -3.50 -18.45
CA SER A 96 -6.83 -4.86 -18.13
C SER A 96 -5.64 -5.62 -17.59
N VAL A 97 -5.80 -6.20 -16.40
CA VAL A 97 -4.76 -6.97 -15.71
C VAL A 97 -5.27 -8.37 -15.42
N GLN A 98 -4.51 -9.38 -15.84
CA GLN A 98 -4.74 -10.78 -15.49
C GLN A 98 -3.53 -11.31 -14.73
N ASN A 99 -3.77 -11.94 -13.60
CA ASN A 99 -2.70 -12.53 -12.78
C ASN A 99 -3.02 -13.98 -12.44
N VAL A 100 -2.04 -14.85 -12.67
CA VAL A 100 -2.05 -16.25 -12.21
C VAL A 100 -0.88 -16.43 -11.26
N LEU A 101 -1.14 -16.97 -10.09
CA LEU A 101 -0.14 -17.32 -9.09
C LEU A 101 -0.34 -18.78 -8.68
N VAL A 102 0.75 -19.53 -8.68
CA VAL A 102 0.82 -20.92 -8.17
C VAL A 102 2.01 -21.01 -7.22
N ASP A 103 1.77 -21.44 -5.99
CA ASP A 103 2.81 -21.75 -5.01
C ASP A 103 2.65 -23.18 -4.55
N ASN A 104 3.75 -23.94 -4.55
CA ASN A 104 3.82 -25.29 -4.01
C ASN A 104 4.94 -25.33 -2.99
N ASN A 105 4.65 -25.76 -1.77
CA ASN A 105 5.66 -25.88 -0.74
C ASN A 105 5.50 -27.13 0.11
N ALA A 106 6.64 -27.54 0.67
CA ALA A 106 6.75 -28.61 1.63
C ALA A 106 7.34 -28.04 2.94
N GLN A 107 6.65 -28.26 4.03
CA GLN A 107 7.14 -27.97 5.37
C GLN A 107 7.55 -29.28 6.02
N VAL A 108 8.81 -29.37 6.48
CA VAL A 108 9.37 -30.55 7.13
C VAL A 108 9.88 -30.17 8.51
N ARG A 109 9.48 -30.93 9.54
CA ARG A 109 9.97 -30.79 10.91
C ARG A 109 10.93 -31.91 11.21
N VAL A 110 12.11 -31.53 11.73
CA VAL A 110 13.18 -32.48 12.08
C VAL A 110 13.78 -32.07 13.42
N ASP A 111 13.93 -33.03 14.30
CA ASP A 111 14.64 -32.81 15.58
C ASP A 111 16.05 -33.37 15.47
N THR A 112 17.07 -32.52 15.74
CA THR A 112 18.48 -32.90 15.75
C THR A 112 19.08 -32.62 17.14
N GLY A 113 18.92 -33.59 18.04
CA GLY A 113 19.32 -33.44 19.43
C GLY A 113 18.52 -32.33 20.14
N ASN A 114 19.17 -31.22 20.52
CA ASN A 114 18.53 -30.12 21.21
C ASN A 114 17.91 -29.07 20.27
N ALA A 115 18.09 -29.19 18.97
CA ALA A 115 17.55 -28.28 17.98
C ALA A 115 16.32 -28.85 17.29
N LYS A 116 15.27 -28.02 17.18
CA LYS A 116 14.07 -28.33 16.40
C LYS A 116 14.09 -27.46 15.14
N HIS A 117 14.13 -28.11 13.99
CA HIS A 117 14.13 -27.47 12.68
C HIS A 117 12.75 -27.50 12.06
N GLN A 118 12.35 -26.42 11.44
CA GLN A 118 11.20 -26.34 10.57
C GLN A 118 11.64 -25.81 9.22
N PHE A 119 11.96 -26.73 8.32
CA PHE A 119 12.30 -26.40 6.94
C PHE A 119 11.03 -26.08 6.16
N LEU A 120 11.13 -25.08 5.29
CA LEU A 120 10.14 -24.77 4.26
C LEU A 120 10.87 -24.66 2.92
N ALA A 121 10.57 -25.56 1.99
CA ALA A 121 11.09 -25.51 0.62
C ALA A 121 9.92 -25.34 -0.34
N GLY A 122 10.06 -24.49 -1.34
CA GLY A 122 8.97 -24.28 -2.29
C GLY A 122 9.42 -23.73 -3.63
N PHE A 123 8.46 -23.79 -4.53
CA PHE A 123 8.54 -23.25 -5.88
C PHE A 123 7.27 -22.47 -6.15
N ASP A 124 7.41 -21.26 -6.66
CA ASP A 124 6.27 -20.46 -7.13
C ASP A 124 6.42 -20.03 -8.59
N TYR A 125 5.28 -19.82 -9.19
CA TYR A 125 5.11 -19.29 -10.53
C TYR A 125 4.09 -18.16 -10.48
N GLN A 126 4.45 -17.02 -11.06
CA GLN A 126 3.53 -15.91 -11.28
C GLN A 126 3.57 -15.49 -12.74
N ARG A 127 2.40 -15.24 -13.32
CA ARG A 127 2.26 -14.60 -14.63
C ARG A 127 1.24 -13.48 -14.54
N LEU A 128 1.69 -12.29 -14.89
CA LEU A 128 0.88 -11.09 -15.00
C LEU A 128 0.85 -10.66 -16.45
N ASN A 129 -0.34 -10.56 -17.05
CA ASN A 129 -0.57 -9.90 -18.32
C ASN A 129 -1.23 -8.57 -18.05
N TRP A 130 -0.74 -7.51 -18.66
CA TRP A 130 -1.21 -6.16 -18.50
C TRP A 130 -1.35 -5.47 -19.85
N ASP A 131 -2.57 -5.11 -20.20
CA ASP A 131 -2.92 -4.28 -21.35
C ASP A 131 -3.28 -2.88 -20.85
N GLN A 132 -2.67 -1.84 -21.42
CA GLN A 132 -2.94 -0.45 -21.04
C GLN A 132 -3.02 0.47 -22.24
N GLY A 133 -4.08 1.28 -22.26
CA GLY A 133 -4.24 2.42 -23.14
C GLY A 133 -4.37 3.71 -22.34
N VAL A 134 -3.61 4.75 -22.71
CA VAL A 134 -3.73 6.11 -22.13
C VAL A 134 -3.83 7.11 -23.26
N GLY A 135 -4.88 7.93 -23.22
CA GLY A 135 -5.16 8.99 -24.17
C GLY A 135 -5.18 10.38 -23.53
N LEU A 136 -4.73 11.37 -24.29
CA LEU A 136 -4.73 12.77 -23.91
C LEU A 136 -5.21 13.64 -25.07
N LEU A 137 -6.16 14.54 -24.80
CA LEU A 137 -6.48 15.67 -25.68
C LEU A 137 -6.24 16.98 -24.92
N ALA A 138 -5.34 17.81 -25.46
CA ALA A 138 -4.97 19.10 -24.90
C ALA A 138 -5.89 20.26 -25.33
N THR A 139 -6.83 20.00 -26.24
CA THR A 139 -7.75 21.00 -26.79
C THR A 139 -9.15 20.43 -26.92
N GLY A 140 -10.14 21.31 -27.13
CA GLY A 140 -11.54 20.89 -27.35
C GLY A 140 -12.39 20.83 -26.08
N TYR A 141 -11.82 21.14 -24.92
CA TYR A 141 -12.56 21.23 -23.67
C TYR A 141 -12.63 22.66 -23.18
N PRO A 142 -13.78 23.12 -22.65
CA PRO A 142 -13.90 24.50 -22.19
C PRO A 142 -12.98 24.73 -20.99
N ALA A 143 -12.33 25.91 -21.00
CA ALA A 143 -11.58 26.38 -19.85
C ALA A 143 -12.53 26.55 -18.64
N LEU A 144 -12.03 26.29 -17.44
CA LEU A 144 -12.76 26.49 -16.20
C LEU A 144 -12.55 27.93 -15.72
N ASP A 145 -13.61 28.68 -15.58
CA ASP A 145 -13.58 30.00 -14.94
C ASP A 145 -13.44 29.80 -13.42
N LEU A 146 -12.31 30.23 -12.85
CA LEU A 146 -12.03 30.07 -11.42
C LEU A 146 -12.80 31.04 -10.54
N ASP A 147 -13.37 32.14 -11.11
CA ASP A 147 -14.18 33.09 -10.37
C ASP A 147 -15.67 32.68 -10.36
N ASN A 148 -16.10 31.90 -11.39
CA ASN A 148 -17.46 31.37 -11.49
C ASN A 148 -17.44 29.97 -12.05
N PRO A 149 -16.98 28.95 -11.28
CA PRO A 149 -16.82 27.60 -11.77
C PRO A 149 -18.16 26.98 -12.21
N LYS A 150 -18.27 26.63 -13.48
CA LYS A 150 -19.45 25.95 -14.03
C LYS A 150 -19.07 24.53 -14.45
N TYR A 151 -19.86 23.58 -14.01
CA TYR A 151 -19.70 22.15 -14.29
C TYR A 151 -20.91 21.63 -15.07
N GLY A 152 -20.78 20.45 -15.63
CA GLY A 152 -21.86 19.77 -16.34
C GLY A 152 -21.77 19.86 -17.85
N TYR A 153 -20.64 20.34 -18.37
CA TYR A 153 -20.34 20.25 -19.79
C TYR A 153 -19.99 18.81 -20.15
N VAL A 154 -20.68 18.26 -21.14
CA VAL A 154 -20.32 16.97 -21.72
C VAL A 154 -19.29 17.22 -22.81
N PRO A 155 -18.03 16.89 -22.59
CA PRO A 155 -17.00 17.11 -23.59
C PRO A 155 -17.19 16.19 -24.78
N GLY A 156 -16.47 16.54 -25.85
CA GLY A 156 -16.42 15.79 -27.08
C GLY A 156 -15.88 14.34 -26.94
N PRO A 157 -15.36 13.77 -28.01
CA PRO A 157 -15.00 12.35 -28.04
C PRO A 157 -13.98 11.98 -26.99
N THR A 158 -14.05 10.73 -26.52
CA THR A 158 -13.03 10.15 -25.63
C THR A 158 -11.65 10.28 -26.29
N PRO A 159 -10.61 10.76 -25.58
CA PRO A 159 -9.26 10.83 -26.12
C PRO A 159 -8.80 9.47 -26.65
N PRO A 160 -8.25 9.39 -27.88
CA PRO A 160 -7.64 8.16 -28.39
C PRO A 160 -6.38 7.83 -27.60
N TYR A 161 -5.98 6.55 -27.53
CA TYR A 161 -4.76 6.14 -26.84
C TYR A 161 -3.51 6.58 -27.61
N ASN A 162 -3.09 7.82 -27.39
CA ASN A 162 -1.97 8.49 -28.05
C ASN A 162 -0.77 8.76 -27.15
N LEU A 163 -0.84 8.42 -25.87
CA LEU A 163 0.27 8.53 -24.92
C LEU A 163 0.88 7.17 -24.58
N VAL A 164 0.04 6.20 -24.28
CA VAL A 164 0.45 4.82 -23.99
C VAL A 164 -0.51 3.88 -24.71
N SER A 165 0.03 2.87 -25.36
CA SER A 165 -0.71 1.68 -25.78
C SER A 165 0.25 0.51 -25.74
N VAL A 166 0.23 -0.25 -24.64
CA VAL A 166 1.17 -1.34 -24.37
C VAL A 166 0.45 -2.62 -23.99
N ASP A 167 1.03 -3.74 -24.44
CA ASP A 167 0.75 -5.08 -23.96
C ASP A 167 1.98 -5.62 -23.26
N GLN A 168 1.86 -5.98 -21.99
CA GLN A 168 2.97 -6.47 -21.21
C GLN A 168 2.65 -7.82 -20.59
N ARG A 169 3.67 -8.67 -20.60
CA ARG A 169 3.64 -9.94 -19.89
C ARG A 169 4.85 -10.03 -18.98
N ASN A 170 4.61 -10.15 -17.70
CA ASN A 170 5.65 -10.46 -16.71
C ASN A 170 5.46 -11.89 -16.22
N THR A 171 6.51 -12.71 -16.33
CA THR A 171 6.51 -14.09 -15.82
C THR A 171 7.65 -14.22 -14.83
N GLN A 172 7.34 -14.70 -13.63
CA GLN A 172 8.32 -14.90 -12.57
C GLN A 172 8.28 -16.34 -12.08
N TYR A 173 9.46 -16.90 -11.87
CA TYR A 173 9.71 -18.20 -11.26
C TYR A 173 10.57 -17.99 -10.02
N GLY A 174 10.18 -18.56 -8.89
CA GLY A 174 10.93 -18.51 -7.66
C GLY A 174 11.13 -19.89 -7.06
N VAL A 175 12.32 -20.18 -6.59
CA VAL A 175 12.60 -21.31 -5.72
C VAL A 175 13.13 -20.79 -4.39
N TYR A 176 12.66 -21.34 -3.29
CA TYR A 176 13.04 -20.87 -1.97
C TYR A 176 13.20 -22.01 -0.96
N LEU A 177 14.06 -21.75 0.00
CA LEU A 177 14.30 -22.61 1.15
C LEU A 177 14.50 -21.74 2.39
N SER A 178 13.86 -22.11 3.49
CA SER A 178 14.12 -21.52 4.78
C SER A 178 14.13 -22.56 5.89
N ASP A 179 14.87 -22.27 6.95
CA ASP A 179 14.90 -23.06 8.19
C ASP A 179 14.62 -22.16 9.39
N GLN A 180 13.63 -22.54 10.18
CA GLN A 180 13.37 -21.95 11.49
C GLN A 180 13.84 -22.91 12.55
N VAL A 181 14.87 -22.52 13.30
CA VAL A 181 15.53 -23.34 14.29
C VAL A 181 15.18 -22.89 15.71
N SER A 182 14.72 -23.79 16.54
CA SER A 182 14.49 -23.59 17.96
C SER A 182 15.53 -24.37 18.78
N ILE A 183 16.39 -23.68 19.54
CA ILE A 183 17.40 -24.29 20.43
C ILE A 183 17.27 -23.61 21.81
N GLY A 184 16.71 -24.35 22.77
CA GLY A 184 16.39 -23.74 24.07
C GLY A 184 15.54 -22.47 23.88
N ASN A 185 16.04 -21.34 24.39
CA ASN A 185 15.38 -20.04 24.30
C ASN A 185 15.66 -19.29 22.98
N TRP A 186 16.55 -19.78 22.13
CA TRP A 186 16.84 -19.16 20.85
C TRP A 186 15.87 -19.57 19.75
N ARG A 187 15.51 -18.61 18.92
CA ARG A 187 14.76 -18.79 17.66
C ARG A 187 15.58 -18.16 16.56
N LEU A 188 16.08 -19.00 15.66
CA LEU A 188 16.89 -18.58 14.52
C LEU A 188 16.07 -18.76 13.25
N ASN A 189 16.24 -17.86 12.29
CA ASN A 189 15.66 -17.97 10.95
C ASN A 189 16.74 -17.74 9.91
N LEU A 190 16.87 -18.65 8.96
CA LEU A 190 17.74 -18.49 7.80
C LEU A 190 16.95 -18.89 6.56
N GLY A 191 16.97 -18.07 5.52
CA GLY A 191 16.26 -18.34 4.29
C GLY A 191 16.95 -17.76 3.07
N GLY A 192 16.78 -18.42 1.94
CA GLY A 192 17.25 -17.96 0.64
C GLY A 192 16.21 -18.21 -0.45
N ARG A 193 16.23 -17.35 -1.45
CA ARG A 193 15.33 -17.42 -2.59
C ARG A 193 16.06 -16.99 -3.86
N TYR A 194 15.84 -17.74 -4.95
CA TYR A 194 16.31 -17.36 -6.27
C TYR A 194 15.13 -17.12 -7.20
N ASP A 195 15.08 -15.92 -7.79
CA ASP A 195 14.04 -15.48 -8.70
C ASP A 195 14.56 -15.29 -10.11
N ILE A 196 13.73 -15.64 -11.09
CA ILE A 196 13.91 -15.34 -12.52
C ILE A 196 12.64 -14.61 -12.96
N ALA A 197 12.76 -13.35 -13.36
CA ALA A 197 11.68 -12.54 -13.90
C ALA A 197 11.93 -12.28 -15.40
N GLN A 198 10.89 -12.45 -16.21
CA GLN A 198 10.92 -12.24 -17.66
C GLN A 198 9.81 -11.26 -18.04
N LEU A 199 10.19 -10.09 -18.50
CA LEU A 199 9.30 -9.10 -19.08
C LEU A 199 9.30 -9.20 -20.60
N HIS A 200 8.10 -9.21 -21.18
CA HIS A 200 7.83 -9.01 -22.58
C HIS A 200 6.89 -7.83 -22.71
N SER A 201 7.27 -6.80 -23.46
CA SER A 201 6.50 -5.56 -23.63
C SER A 201 6.41 -5.20 -25.11
N GLN A 202 5.19 -5.02 -25.61
CA GLN A 202 4.89 -4.56 -26.96
C GLN A 202 4.33 -3.14 -26.89
N ASP A 203 5.05 -2.16 -27.44
CA ASP A 203 4.52 -0.82 -27.67
C ASP A 203 3.70 -0.84 -28.99
N ARG A 204 2.40 -0.57 -28.86
CA ARG A 204 1.49 -0.54 -30.01
C ARG A 204 1.41 0.84 -30.69
N LEU A 205 1.87 1.92 -29.97
CA LEU A 205 1.87 3.27 -30.53
C LEU A 205 3.00 3.48 -31.52
N ASN A 206 4.21 3.11 -31.10
CA ASN A 206 5.41 3.37 -31.89
C ASN A 206 5.77 2.20 -32.81
N GLY A 207 5.11 1.06 -32.62
CA GLY A 207 5.43 -0.16 -33.34
C GLY A 207 6.80 -0.73 -32.96
N GLY A 208 7.37 -1.55 -33.85
CA GLY A 208 8.68 -2.16 -33.63
C GLY A 208 8.62 -3.55 -32.97
N ASP A 209 9.79 -4.11 -32.76
CA ASP A 209 9.90 -5.43 -32.12
C ASP A 209 9.60 -5.37 -30.62
N PRO A 210 8.96 -6.40 -30.06
CA PRO A 210 8.71 -6.46 -28.63
C PRO A 210 10.00 -6.39 -27.81
N THR A 211 10.02 -5.53 -26.82
CA THR A 211 11.10 -5.48 -25.84
C THR A 211 11.04 -6.69 -24.92
N ARG A 212 12.18 -7.35 -24.73
CA ARG A 212 12.33 -8.49 -23.82
C ARG A 212 13.41 -8.19 -22.80
N LYS A 213 13.10 -8.42 -21.53
CA LYS A 213 14.05 -8.27 -20.43
C LYS A 213 13.99 -9.50 -19.56
N LYS A 214 15.16 -9.97 -19.11
CA LYS A 214 15.28 -11.05 -18.14
C LYS A 214 16.15 -10.57 -16.99
N ASP A 215 15.58 -10.59 -15.80
CA ASP A 215 16.25 -10.28 -14.55
C ASP A 215 16.29 -11.53 -13.67
N ASN A 216 17.34 -11.64 -12.87
CA ASN A 216 17.43 -12.70 -11.86
C ASN A 216 18.10 -12.15 -10.61
N ALA A 217 17.70 -12.68 -9.46
CA ALA A 217 18.24 -12.27 -8.18
C ALA A 217 18.24 -13.42 -7.18
N PHE A 218 19.28 -13.42 -6.35
CA PHE A 218 19.28 -14.19 -5.11
C PHE A 218 19.03 -13.23 -3.96
N THR A 219 18.01 -13.52 -3.17
CA THR A 219 17.66 -12.80 -1.96
C THR A 219 17.75 -13.74 -0.76
N TRP A 220 18.07 -13.19 0.42
CA TRP A 220 18.24 -13.99 1.62
C TRP A 220 17.84 -13.23 2.86
N GLN A 221 17.55 -13.97 3.90
CA GLN A 221 17.24 -13.43 5.23
C GLN A 221 17.93 -14.25 6.31
N ALA A 222 18.32 -13.57 7.37
CA ALA A 222 18.81 -14.19 8.60
C ALA A 222 18.28 -13.41 9.81
N GLY A 223 17.89 -14.12 10.85
CA GLY A 223 17.39 -13.51 12.07
C GLY A 223 17.67 -14.39 13.28
N ALA A 224 17.83 -13.72 14.42
CA ALA A 224 17.97 -14.37 15.72
C ALA A 224 17.12 -13.63 16.76
N LEU A 225 16.40 -14.40 17.57
CA LEU A 225 15.57 -13.91 18.66
C LEU A 225 15.83 -14.79 19.89
N TYR A 226 15.97 -14.18 21.05
CA TYR A 226 16.12 -14.85 22.33
C TYR A 226 14.86 -14.66 23.17
N LEU A 227 14.20 -15.75 23.54
CA LEU A 227 13.00 -15.75 24.39
C LEU A 227 13.44 -15.90 25.86
N SER A 228 13.34 -14.85 26.69
CA SER A 228 13.60 -14.98 28.09
C SER A 228 12.35 -15.41 28.87
N ASP A 229 12.54 -16.01 30.03
CA ASP A 229 11.45 -16.44 30.92
C ASP A 229 10.61 -15.24 31.43
N SER A 230 11.17 -14.03 31.41
CA SER A 230 10.45 -12.79 31.75
C SER A 230 9.47 -12.31 30.69
N GLY A 231 9.44 -12.95 29.51
CA GLY A 231 8.65 -12.50 28.34
C GLY A 231 9.35 -11.45 27.48
N LEU A 232 10.59 -11.06 27.79
CA LEU A 232 11.42 -10.23 26.93
C LEU A 232 12.03 -11.06 25.81
N ALA A 233 12.01 -10.53 24.58
CA ALA A 233 12.56 -11.19 23.41
C ALA A 233 13.32 -10.19 22.53
N PRO A 234 14.61 -9.92 22.84
CA PRO A 234 15.49 -9.18 21.96
C PRO A 234 15.72 -9.95 20.65
N TYR A 235 15.83 -9.21 19.55
CA TYR A 235 16.06 -9.81 18.23
C TYR A 235 16.90 -8.90 17.33
N VAL A 236 17.48 -9.52 16.32
CA VAL A 236 18.13 -8.86 15.19
C VAL A 236 17.80 -9.62 13.92
N SER A 237 17.60 -8.91 12.83
CA SER A 237 17.35 -9.50 11.51
C SER A 237 18.04 -8.72 10.40
N TYR A 238 18.39 -9.43 9.34
CA TYR A 238 18.85 -8.88 8.07
C TYR A 238 18.09 -9.53 6.93
N VAL A 239 17.57 -8.70 6.00
CA VAL A 239 16.75 -9.16 4.87
C VAL A 239 17.17 -8.41 3.61
N THR A 240 17.24 -9.13 2.49
CA THR A 240 17.38 -8.53 1.16
C THR A 240 16.08 -8.73 0.36
N SER A 241 15.80 -7.83 -0.57
CA SER A 241 14.61 -7.89 -1.43
C SER A 241 14.96 -7.59 -2.88
N PHE A 242 14.12 -8.11 -3.78
CA PHE A 242 14.15 -7.90 -5.21
C PHE A 242 12.73 -7.65 -5.71
N ALA A 243 12.54 -6.61 -6.54
CA ALA A 243 11.28 -6.31 -7.18
C ALA A 243 11.51 -6.04 -8.66
N PRO A 244 11.08 -6.94 -9.58
CA PRO A 244 11.16 -6.67 -11.01
C PRO A 244 10.24 -5.51 -11.38
N ASN A 245 10.70 -4.64 -12.32
CA ASN A 245 9.93 -3.51 -12.79
C ASN A 245 9.23 -3.82 -14.12
N THR A 246 7.97 -3.40 -14.21
CA THR A 246 7.18 -3.38 -15.44
C THR A 246 7.09 -1.99 -16.05
N SER A 247 7.54 -0.95 -15.34
CA SER A 247 7.51 0.44 -15.78
C SER A 247 8.50 0.69 -16.90
N LEU A 248 8.14 1.59 -17.81
CA LEU A 248 8.95 2.00 -18.95
C LEU A 248 9.45 3.42 -18.74
N ASP A 249 10.65 3.72 -19.24
CA ASP A 249 11.18 5.09 -19.35
C ASP A 249 10.56 5.85 -20.54
N ALA A 250 10.95 7.11 -20.72
CA ALA A 250 10.48 7.94 -21.82
C ALA A 250 10.86 7.43 -23.24
N ALA A 251 11.82 6.51 -23.32
CA ALA A 251 12.21 5.84 -24.56
C ALA A 251 11.51 4.48 -24.76
N GLY A 252 10.57 4.12 -23.86
CA GLY A 252 9.86 2.83 -23.88
C GLY A 252 10.72 1.65 -23.42
N LYS A 253 11.88 1.90 -22.79
CA LYS A 253 12.76 0.86 -22.26
C LYS A 253 12.35 0.48 -20.85
N PRO A 254 12.27 -0.84 -20.51
CA PRO A 254 12.00 -1.29 -19.16
C PRO A 254 13.08 -0.87 -18.17
N LEU A 255 12.64 -0.37 -17.01
CA LEU A 255 13.53 0.03 -15.92
C LEU A 255 14.18 -1.18 -15.24
N ASP A 256 15.33 -0.96 -14.63
CA ASP A 256 16.01 -1.99 -13.86
C ASP A 256 15.24 -2.35 -12.58
N PRO A 257 15.39 -3.58 -12.07
CA PRO A 257 14.72 -4.00 -10.86
C PRO A 257 15.16 -3.18 -9.64
N THR A 258 14.24 -2.98 -8.73
CA THR A 258 14.54 -2.38 -7.43
C THR A 258 15.11 -3.44 -6.48
N HIS A 259 16.21 -3.11 -5.80
CA HIS A 259 16.84 -3.94 -4.79
C HIS A 259 16.77 -3.27 -3.41
N GLY A 260 16.45 -4.05 -2.39
CA GLY A 260 16.40 -3.59 -1.02
C GLY A 260 17.30 -4.41 -0.09
N ALA A 261 17.78 -3.75 0.98
CA ALA A 261 18.42 -4.41 2.10
C ALA A 261 18.01 -3.72 3.40
N GLN A 262 17.61 -4.49 4.40
CA GLN A 262 17.19 -4.02 5.71
C GLN A 262 17.98 -4.73 6.79
N ILE A 263 18.46 -3.95 7.76
CA ILE A 263 18.89 -4.44 9.07
C ILE A 263 17.94 -3.87 10.12
N GLU A 264 17.51 -4.71 11.03
CA GLU A 264 16.61 -4.34 12.12
C GLU A 264 17.07 -5.01 13.40
N ALA A 265 17.01 -4.27 14.51
CA ALA A 265 17.21 -4.79 15.86
C ALA A 265 16.12 -4.24 16.77
N GLY A 266 15.62 -5.07 17.66
CA GLY A 266 14.52 -4.67 18.53
C GLY A 266 14.34 -5.56 19.74
N VAL A 267 13.34 -5.22 20.52
CA VAL A 267 12.89 -6.02 21.66
C VAL A 267 11.37 -6.14 21.63
N LYS A 268 10.89 -7.37 21.79
CA LYS A 268 9.48 -7.66 22.03
C LYS A 268 9.31 -8.00 23.49
N TYR A 269 8.23 -7.52 24.08
CA TYR A 269 7.87 -7.86 25.47
C TYR A 269 6.43 -8.32 25.51
N GLN A 270 6.23 -9.54 25.94
CA GLN A 270 4.90 -10.14 26.17
C GLN A 270 4.94 -10.86 27.51
N PRO A 271 4.28 -10.32 28.56
CA PRO A 271 4.20 -11.00 29.86
C PRO A 271 3.57 -12.38 29.69
N GLN A 272 4.07 -13.36 30.45
CA GLN A 272 3.53 -14.72 30.42
C GLN A 272 2.03 -14.74 30.73
N GLY A 273 1.26 -15.50 29.94
CA GLY A 273 -0.19 -15.62 30.10
C GLY A 273 -0.98 -14.36 29.67
N SER A 274 -0.31 -13.32 29.14
CA SER A 274 -0.94 -12.09 28.67
C SER A 274 -1.10 -12.09 27.15
N HIS A 275 -2.20 -11.46 26.68
CA HIS A 275 -2.37 -11.08 25.27
C HIS A 275 -1.80 -9.69 24.97
N SER A 276 -1.29 -8.99 26.01
CA SER A 276 -0.65 -7.68 25.83
C SER A 276 0.79 -7.85 25.39
N TYR A 277 1.23 -7.01 24.46
CA TYR A 277 2.62 -6.97 24.03
C TYR A 277 3.06 -5.56 23.64
N VAL A 278 4.37 -5.35 23.70
CA VAL A 278 5.04 -4.14 23.20
C VAL A 278 6.22 -4.57 22.34
N THR A 279 6.38 -3.94 21.19
CA THR A 279 7.56 -4.12 20.32
C THR A 279 8.22 -2.76 20.13
N LEU A 280 9.52 -2.69 20.34
CA LEU A 280 10.37 -1.54 19.99
C LEU A 280 11.43 -2.03 19.01
N ALA A 281 11.51 -1.40 17.85
CA ALA A 281 12.45 -1.75 16.79
C ALA A 281 13.21 -0.51 16.30
N ALA A 282 14.47 -0.69 15.92
CA ALA A 282 15.25 0.28 15.17
C ALA A 282 15.73 -0.38 13.87
N TYR A 283 15.62 0.34 12.76
CA TYR A 283 15.92 -0.23 11.45
C TYR A 283 16.73 0.71 10.55
N GLN A 284 17.40 0.15 9.59
CA GLN A 284 17.91 0.83 8.41
C GLN A 284 17.54 0.04 7.16
N ILE A 285 16.87 0.72 6.22
CA ILE A 285 16.57 0.23 4.88
C ILE A 285 17.43 0.98 3.89
N LYS A 286 18.03 0.27 2.94
CA LYS A 286 18.66 0.82 1.74
C LYS A 286 17.93 0.27 0.54
N GLU A 287 17.48 1.14 -0.31
CA GLU A 287 16.84 0.83 -1.57
C GLU A 287 17.70 1.38 -2.71
N LYS A 288 17.91 0.57 -3.73
CA LYS A 288 18.66 0.91 -4.92
C LYS A 288 17.76 0.74 -6.14
N ASP A 289 17.93 1.60 -7.12
CA ASP A 289 17.12 1.61 -8.34
C ASP A 289 15.60 1.76 -8.04
N ALA A 290 15.27 2.62 -7.05
CA ALA A 290 13.91 2.98 -6.73
C ALA A 290 13.24 3.63 -7.95
N VAL A 291 11.98 3.26 -8.22
CA VAL A 291 11.22 3.80 -9.35
C VAL A 291 10.33 4.94 -8.89
N ARG A 292 10.26 5.97 -9.70
CA ARG A 292 9.38 7.12 -9.51
C ARG A 292 8.64 7.43 -10.81
N VAL A 293 7.35 7.72 -10.71
CA VAL A 293 6.57 8.27 -11.83
C VAL A 293 7.03 9.70 -12.10
N VAL A 294 7.28 10.04 -13.36
CA VAL A 294 7.58 11.41 -13.79
C VAL A 294 6.26 12.20 -13.81
N PRO A 295 6.10 13.27 -13.02
CA PRO A 295 4.85 14.02 -12.93
C PRO A 295 4.32 14.47 -14.30
N ALA A 296 3.00 14.36 -14.49
CA ALA A 296 2.30 14.72 -15.72
C ALA A 296 2.71 13.92 -16.98
N THR A 297 3.37 12.78 -16.80
CA THR A 297 3.72 11.87 -17.90
C THR A 297 3.29 10.44 -17.58
N PRO A 298 3.14 9.56 -18.58
CA PRO A 298 2.89 8.14 -18.33
C PRO A 298 4.19 7.34 -18.05
N TYR A 299 5.33 7.99 -18.00
CA TYR A 299 6.63 7.36 -17.87
C TYR A 299 7.12 7.33 -16.43
N SER A 300 8.05 6.43 -16.19
CA SER A 300 8.74 6.34 -14.92
C SER A 300 10.25 6.49 -15.14
N GLU A 301 10.96 6.81 -14.08
CA GLU A 301 12.42 6.88 -14.08
C GLU A 301 12.98 6.21 -12.82
N LEU A 302 14.25 5.83 -12.86
CA LEU A 302 14.95 5.40 -11.65
C LEU A 302 15.24 6.64 -10.80
N ALA A 303 14.67 6.69 -9.62
CA ALA A 303 14.93 7.75 -8.64
C ALA A 303 16.27 7.58 -7.92
N GLY A 304 17.03 6.52 -8.29
CA GLY A 304 18.32 6.21 -7.71
C GLY A 304 18.22 5.49 -6.37
N GLY A 305 19.05 5.89 -5.40
CA GLY A 305 19.11 5.24 -4.10
C GLY A 305 18.35 6.00 -3.01
N ILE A 306 17.67 5.27 -2.15
CA ILE A 306 17.03 5.82 -0.94
C ILE A 306 17.56 5.07 0.28
N ARG A 307 17.84 5.80 1.37
CA ARG A 307 18.16 5.24 2.67
C ARG A 307 17.19 5.75 3.71
N SER A 308 16.46 4.86 4.36
CA SER A 308 15.57 5.14 5.48
C SER A 308 16.14 4.58 6.78
N ARG A 309 16.08 5.34 7.85
CA ARG A 309 16.42 4.93 9.21
C ARG A 309 15.31 5.32 10.15
N GLY A 310 14.94 4.43 11.03
CA GLY A 310 13.80 4.73 11.90
C GLY A 310 13.78 3.93 13.18
N VAL A 311 12.81 4.31 14.00
CA VAL A 311 12.43 3.60 15.23
C VAL A 311 10.93 3.44 15.21
N GLU A 312 10.45 2.26 15.55
CA GLU A 312 9.04 1.92 15.62
C GLU A 312 8.69 1.34 16.99
N LEU A 313 7.55 1.81 17.50
CA LEU A 313 6.91 1.29 18.72
C LEU A 313 5.52 0.80 18.36
N GLU A 314 5.23 -0.43 18.73
CA GLU A 314 3.88 -1.02 18.65
C GLU A 314 3.51 -1.56 20.02
N ALA A 315 2.27 -1.28 20.46
CA ALA A 315 1.75 -1.76 21.72
C ALA A 315 0.30 -2.20 21.57
N VAL A 316 0.00 -3.37 22.10
CA VAL A 316 -1.37 -3.86 22.35
C VAL A 316 -1.46 -4.21 23.81
N ALA A 317 -2.39 -3.59 24.52
CA ALA A 317 -2.53 -3.80 25.96
C ALA A 317 -3.99 -4.01 26.37
N GLN A 318 -4.24 -5.10 27.06
CA GLN A 318 -5.47 -5.34 27.79
C GLN A 318 -5.33 -4.68 29.17
N LEU A 319 -5.78 -3.44 29.31
CA LEU A 319 -5.59 -2.66 30.54
C LEU A 319 -6.43 -3.19 31.70
N GLN A 320 -7.65 -3.63 31.38
CA GLN A 320 -8.57 -4.33 32.28
C GLN A 320 -9.59 -5.13 31.47
N THR A 321 -10.45 -5.90 32.15
CA THR A 321 -11.51 -6.65 31.46
C THR A 321 -12.39 -5.71 30.64
N GLY A 322 -12.43 -5.97 29.32
CA GLY A 322 -13.17 -5.16 28.35
C GLY A 322 -12.46 -3.91 27.86
N LEU A 323 -11.32 -3.48 28.44
CA LEU A 323 -10.58 -2.29 28.01
C LEU A 323 -9.28 -2.65 27.29
N GLN A 324 -9.20 -2.36 26.01
CA GLN A 324 -8.04 -2.61 25.17
C GLN A 324 -7.47 -1.30 24.62
N LEU A 325 -6.14 -1.21 24.64
CA LEU A 325 -5.37 -0.14 24.00
C LEU A 325 -4.58 -0.74 22.85
N VAL A 326 -4.62 -0.07 21.69
CA VAL A 326 -3.71 -0.29 20.57
C VAL A 326 -3.00 1.03 20.28
N ALA A 327 -1.68 1.03 20.24
CA ALA A 327 -0.89 2.22 19.96
C ALA A 327 0.30 1.89 19.07
N ASN A 328 0.61 2.80 18.15
CA ASN A 328 1.81 2.74 17.34
C ASN A 328 2.44 4.13 17.22
N TYR A 329 3.76 4.13 17.06
CA TYR A 329 4.53 5.32 16.76
C TYR A 329 5.68 4.93 15.83
N SER A 330 5.91 5.74 14.80
CA SER A 330 7.03 5.58 13.88
C SER A 330 7.78 6.91 13.75
N TYR A 331 9.09 6.83 13.92
CA TYR A 331 10.03 7.84 13.49
C TYR A 331 10.80 7.34 12.29
N ASN A 332 10.75 8.04 11.16
CA ASN A 332 11.43 7.66 9.92
C ASN A 332 12.21 8.85 9.34
N ARG A 333 13.48 8.63 9.01
CA ARG A 333 14.33 9.59 8.33
C ARG A 333 14.82 9.01 7.01
N GLY A 334 14.06 9.26 5.94
CA GLY A 334 14.45 8.95 4.56
C GLY A 334 15.39 10.01 3.99
N LYS A 335 16.35 9.56 3.19
CA LYS A 335 17.23 10.41 2.38
C LYS A 335 17.47 9.77 1.03
N VAL A 336 17.39 10.58 -0.01
CA VAL A 336 17.89 10.24 -1.34
C VAL A 336 19.41 10.21 -1.27
N THR A 337 20.02 9.07 -1.59
CA THR A 337 21.47 8.86 -1.54
C THR A 337 22.12 8.87 -2.91
N ASP A 338 21.31 8.63 -3.95
CA ASP A 338 21.71 8.65 -5.35
C ASP A 338 20.52 9.10 -6.20
N SER A 339 20.74 9.92 -7.23
CA SER A 339 19.71 10.40 -8.16
C SER A 339 20.33 10.91 -9.44
N ASN A 340 19.64 10.73 -10.57
CA ASN A 340 19.97 11.36 -11.84
C ASN A 340 19.86 12.90 -11.79
N ASN A 341 19.13 13.43 -10.80
CA ASN A 341 19.05 14.86 -10.51
C ASN A 341 19.87 15.20 -9.24
N PRO A 342 21.07 15.80 -9.36
CA PRO A 342 21.92 16.12 -8.21
C PRO A 342 21.25 17.00 -7.14
N ALA A 343 20.24 17.82 -7.52
CA ALA A 343 19.50 18.67 -6.58
C ALA A 343 18.65 17.89 -5.57
N GLU A 344 18.41 16.61 -5.82
CA GLU A 344 17.63 15.73 -4.94
C GLU A 344 18.48 14.96 -3.95
N ILE A 345 19.79 14.85 -4.19
CA ILE A 345 20.71 14.13 -3.30
C ILE A 345 20.73 14.79 -1.90
N GLY A 346 20.52 13.96 -0.88
CA GLY A 346 20.42 14.41 0.51
C GLY A 346 19.03 14.91 0.93
N LYS A 347 18.09 15.07 -0.02
CA LYS A 347 16.69 15.45 0.25
C LYS A 347 15.91 14.28 0.86
N THR A 348 14.79 14.62 1.49
CA THR A 348 13.81 13.64 1.97
C THR A 348 12.87 13.28 0.80
N PRO A 349 12.56 11.99 0.58
CA PRO A 349 11.53 11.61 -0.39
C PRO A 349 10.21 12.34 -0.12
N SER A 350 9.47 12.66 -1.20
CA SER A 350 8.17 13.30 -1.06
C SER A 350 7.18 12.44 -0.27
N TYR A 351 6.21 13.08 0.37
CA TYR A 351 5.13 12.46 1.15
C TYR A 351 5.62 11.48 2.26
N GLN A 352 6.80 11.70 2.78
CA GLN A 352 7.37 10.90 3.86
C GLN A 352 7.46 11.71 5.17
N PRO A 353 6.47 11.60 6.08
CA PRO A 353 6.51 12.27 7.37
C PRO A 353 7.60 11.65 8.25
N ARG A 354 8.26 12.48 9.07
CA ARG A 354 9.25 11.98 10.03
C ARG A 354 8.63 11.30 11.24
N HIS A 355 7.44 11.72 11.61
CA HIS A 355 6.72 11.20 12.78
C HIS A 355 5.32 10.83 12.37
N SER A 356 4.88 9.64 12.74
CA SER A 356 3.50 9.24 12.69
C SER A 356 3.12 8.48 13.97
N ALA A 357 1.91 8.68 14.45
CA ALA A 357 1.40 8.01 15.63
C ALA A 357 -0.09 7.73 15.47
N ALA A 358 -0.54 6.61 16.00
CA ALA A 358 -1.95 6.34 16.18
C ALA A 358 -2.18 5.63 17.51
N MET A 359 -3.29 5.95 18.13
CA MET A 359 -3.73 5.31 19.36
C MET A 359 -5.24 5.07 19.28
N TRP A 360 -5.66 3.89 19.65
CA TRP A 360 -7.05 3.49 19.75
C TRP A 360 -7.32 2.87 21.10
N LEU A 361 -8.34 3.36 21.78
CA LEU A 361 -8.86 2.81 23.02
C LEU A 361 -10.26 2.26 22.75
N ASP A 362 -10.48 1.00 23.08
CA ASP A 362 -11.76 0.33 22.97
C ASP A 362 -12.18 -0.22 24.33
N TYR A 363 -13.40 0.13 24.75
CA TYR A 363 -13.98 -0.37 25.98
C TYR A 363 -15.30 -1.07 25.70
N ARG A 364 -15.35 -2.37 25.97
CA ARG A 364 -16.57 -3.18 25.90
C ARG A 364 -17.06 -3.52 27.27
N LEU A 365 -18.30 -3.18 27.55
CA LEU A 365 -18.95 -3.51 28.81
C LEU A 365 -19.16 -5.02 28.90
N PRO A 366 -18.49 -5.72 29.85
CA PRO A 366 -18.58 -7.18 29.94
C PRO A 366 -19.84 -7.66 30.65
N GLN A 367 -20.47 -6.81 31.49
CA GLN A 367 -21.58 -7.17 32.37
C GLN A 367 -22.57 -6.00 32.53
N GLY A 368 -23.73 -6.27 33.11
CA GLY A 368 -24.77 -5.28 33.41
C GLY A 368 -25.76 -5.09 32.25
N PRO A 369 -26.70 -4.12 32.42
CA PRO A 369 -27.81 -3.92 31.46
C PRO A 369 -27.38 -3.46 30.08
N LEU A 370 -26.13 -3.05 29.89
CA LEU A 370 -25.54 -2.65 28.61
C LEU A 370 -24.38 -3.58 28.22
N ALA A 371 -24.34 -4.81 28.74
CA ALA A 371 -23.30 -5.77 28.34
C ALA A 371 -23.30 -5.98 26.83
N GLY A 372 -22.10 -5.98 26.23
CA GLY A 372 -21.90 -6.04 24.78
C GLY A 372 -21.85 -4.67 24.08
N LEU A 373 -22.15 -3.56 24.81
CA LEU A 373 -21.90 -2.22 24.29
C LEU A 373 -20.41 -1.92 24.30
N GLY A 374 -19.85 -1.52 23.17
CA GLY A 374 -18.46 -1.11 22.98
C GLY A 374 -18.36 0.37 22.60
N LEU A 375 -17.42 1.06 23.22
CA LEU A 375 -17.07 2.46 22.96
C LEU A 375 -15.62 2.54 22.54
N GLY A 376 -15.35 3.04 21.35
CA GLY A 376 -14.02 3.21 20.80
C GLY A 376 -13.70 4.70 20.60
N ALA A 377 -12.46 5.10 20.91
CA ALA A 377 -11.93 6.42 20.63
C ALA A 377 -10.50 6.32 20.13
N GLY A 378 -10.16 7.10 19.12
CA GLY A 378 -8.84 7.09 18.50
C GLY A 378 -8.32 8.46 18.16
N VAL A 379 -6.99 8.54 18.09
CA VAL A 379 -6.25 9.70 17.59
C VAL A 379 -5.22 9.23 16.58
N ARG A 380 -5.13 9.94 15.45
CA ARG A 380 -4.12 9.73 14.41
C ARG A 380 -3.36 11.03 14.20
N TYR A 381 -2.03 10.94 14.29
CA TYR A 381 -1.11 12.04 14.03
C TYR A 381 -0.20 11.68 12.86
N VAL A 382 -0.12 12.58 11.89
CA VAL A 382 0.84 12.52 10.79
C VAL A 382 1.64 13.82 10.82
N GLY A 383 2.95 13.70 10.97
CA GLY A 383 3.87 14.84 11.00
C GLY A 383 3.98 15.53 9.64
N SER A 384 4.64 16.68 9.62
CA SER A 384 4.92 17.39 8.38
C SER A 384 5.79 16.59 7.43
N SER A 385 5.58 16.76 6.12
CA SER A 385 6.35 16.13 5.05
C SER A 385 6.60 17.10 3.90
N TYR A 386 7.34 16.66 2.88
CA TYR A 386 7.53 17.44 1.67
C TYR A 386 6.60 16.93 0.55
N GLY A 387 6.06 17.86 -0.24
CA GLY A 387 5.17 17.57 -1.37
C GLY A 387 5.88 17.42 -2.71
N ASN A 388 7.22 17.53 -2.75
CA ASN A 388 8.01 17.32 -3.95
C ASN A 388 9.45 16.88 -3.64
N ALA A 389 10.12 16.31 -4.63
CA ALA A 389 11.47 15.77 -4.50
C ALA A 389 12.53 16.82 -4.15
N GLN A 390 12.33 18.08 -4.52
CA GLN A 390 13.24 19.20 -4.21
C GLN A 390 13.07 19.75 -2.79
N ASN A 391 12.04 19.29 -2.05
CA ASN A 391 11.69 19.72 -0.72
C ASN A 391 11.32 21.23 -0.62
N THR A 392 10.70 21.78 -1.65
CA THR A 392 10.24 23.17 -1.72
C THR A 392 8.76 23.34 -1.38
N MET A 393 7.97 22.28 -1.48
CA MET A 393 6.56 22.22 -1.04
C MET A 393 6.48 21.52 0.31
N HIS A 394 5.63 22.02 1.20
CA HIS A 394 5.45 21.47 2.54
C HIS A 394 4.01 21.02 2.75
N ASN A 395 3.86 19.85 3.36
CA ASN A 395 2.62 19.35 3.93
C ASN A 395 2.64 19.59 5.43
N ASP A 396 1.63 20.25 5.95
CA ASP A 396 1.50 20.51 7.37
C ASP A 396 1.18 19.23 8.15
N ALA A 397 1.57 19.20 9.42
CA ALA A 397 1.20 18.12 10.31
C ALA A 397 -0.31 18.11 10.58
N SER A 398 -0.88 16.94 10.68
CA SER A 398 -2.30 16.74 10.96
C SER A 398 -2.55 15.81 12.15
N THR A 399 -3.57 16.15 12.94
CA THR A 399 -4.12 15.29 14.00
C THR A 399 -5.60 15.14 13.76
N LEU A 400 -6.08 13.92 13.69
CA LEU A 400 -7.49 13.56 13.49
C LEU A 400 -7.97 12.70 14.67
N PHE A 401 -9.24 12.85 15.02
CA PHE A 401 -9.90 12.08 16.06
C PHE A 401 -11.03 11.24 15.47
N ASP A 402 -11.16 10.01 15.96
CA ASP A 402 -12.13 9.04 15.49
C ASP A 402 -12.90 8.46 16.68
N LEU A 403 -14.18 8.12 16.47
CA LEU A 403 -15.04 7.49 17.46
C LEU A 403 -15.72 6.25 16.86
N ALA A 404 -16.02 5.28 17.70
CA ALA A 404 -16.86 4.14 17.35
C ALA A 404 -17.80 3.76 18.47
N LEU A 405 -18.99 3.33 18.09
CA LEU A 405 -19.97 2.71 18.95
C LEU A 405 -20.29 1.33 18.38
N SER A 406 -20.21 0.29 19.17
CA SER A 406 -20.55 -1.06 18.75
C SER A 406 -21.49 -1.73 19.74
N TYR A 407 -22.31 -2.67 19.27
CA TYR A 407 -23.19 -3.45 20.13
C TYR A 407 -23.28 -4.90 19.67
N GLU A 408 -22.98 -5.81 20.59
CA GLU A 408 -23.11 -7.24 20.43
C GLU A 408 -24.25 -7.76 21.31
N PRO A 409 -25.47 -7.88 20.79
CA PRO A 409 -26.65 -8.28 21.58
C PRO A 409 -26.56 -9.69 22.17
N GLY A 410 -25.70 -10.56 21.63
CA GLY A 410 -25.46 -11.91 22.12
C GLY A 410 -24.97 -12.00 23.56
N TYR A 411 -24.44 -10.90 24.14
CA TYR A 411 -24.08 -10.82 25.56
C TYR A 411 -25.30 -10.89 26.48
N GLN A 412 -26.43 -10.37 26.03
CA GLN A 412 -27.69 -10.36 26.82
C GLN A 412 -28.73 -11.34 26.27
N HIS A 413 -28.76 -11.54 24.97
CA HIS A 413 -29.74 -12.35 24.26
C HIS A 413 -29.03 -13.47 23.46
N PRO A 414 -28.91 -14.69 24.00
CA PRO A 414 -28.21 -15.80 23.35
C PRO A 414 -28.71 -16.10 21.92
N ALA A 415 -30.01 -15.85 21.64
CA ALA A 415 -30.59 -16.00 20.32
C ALA A 415 -29.99 -15.04 19.26
N LEU A 416 -29.37 -13.95 19.67
CA LEU A 416 -28.71 -12.96 18.82
C LEU A 416 -27.18 -13.11 18.83
N LYS A 417 -26.68 -14.23 19.32
CA LYS A 417 -25.24 -14.53 19.28
C LYS A 417 -24.72 -14.49 17.83
N GLY A 418 -23.58 -13.88 17.65
CA GLY A 418 -22.95 -13.70 16.33
C GLY A 418 -23.32 -12.37 15.64
N TRP A 419 -24.36 -11.68 16.06
CA TRP A 419 -24.69 -10.35 15.55
C TRP A 419 -23.84 -9.27 16.21
N MET A 420 -23.38 -8.31 15.40
CA MET A 420 -22.69 -7.09 15.83
C MET A 420 -23.12 -5.93 14.93
N ALA A 421 -23.61 -4.87 15.56
CA ALA A 421 -23.84 -3.57 14.91
C ALA A 421 -22.70 -2.62 15.29
N MET A 422 -22.25 -1.78 14.35
CA MET A 422 -21.22 -0.77 14.61
C MET A 422 -21.52 0.52 13.84
N LEU A 423 -21.35 1.64 14.52
CA LEU A 423 -21.32 3.00 13.97
C LEU A 423 -19.94 3.57 14.21
N SER A 424 -19.25 4.00 13.16
CA SER A 424 -17.94 4.66 13.24
C SER A 424 -18.00 6.05 12.65
N VAL A 425 -17.29 6.98 13.28
CA VAL A 425 -17.13 8.36 12.82
C VAL A 425 -15.64 8.63 12.74
N GLN A 426 -15.11 8.77 11.53
CA GLN A 426 -13.73 9.18 11.29
C GLN A 426 -13.67 10.69 11.10
N ASN A 427 -12.55 11.30 11.54
CA ASN A 427 -12.35 12.74 11.50
C ASN A 427 -13.55 13.49 12.13
N VAL A 428 -13.83 13.22 13.39
CA VAL A 428 -15.01 13.74 14.12
C VAL A 428 -15.11 15.26 14.05
N ALA A 429 -13.96 15.96 14.11
CA ALA A 429 -13.90 17.42 14.07
C ALA A 429 -14.09 17.99 12.66
N ASP A 430 -14.26 17.15 11.63
CA ASP A 430 -14.32 17.55 10.21
C ASP A 430 -13.13 18.43 9.79
N LYS A 431 -11.94 18.11 10.31
CA LYS A 431 -10.74 18.88 10.03
C LYS A 431 -10.34 18.73 8.58
N GLU A 432 -10.24 19.84 7.88
CA GLU A 432 -9.67 19.86 6.54
C GLU A 432 -8.15 19.67 6.61
N THR A 433 -7.65 18.77 5.77
CA THR A 433 -6.22 18.53 5.60
C THR A 433 -5.87 18.67 4.13
N THR A 434 -4.66 19.11 3.85
CA THR A 434 -4.13 19.19 2.50
C THR A 434 -2.90 18.32 2.41
N VAL A 435 -2.79 17.55 1.33
CA VAL A 435 -1.66 16.68 1.05
C VAL A 435 -1.15 16.97 -0.35
N CYS A 436 0.13 17.27 -0.46
CA CYS A 436 0.80 17.45 -1.74
C CYS A 436 1.81 16.31 -1.96
N ASP A 437 1.81 15.73 -3.18
CA ASP A 437 2.80 14.73 -3.60
C ASP A 437 3.08 14.89 -5.09
N GLY A 438 4.35 14.75 -5.49
CA GLY A 438 4.79 14.87 -6.88
C GLY A 438 4.47 16.22 -7.54
N GLY A 439 4.23 17.27 -6.73
CA GLY A 439 3.85 18.60 -7.22
C GLY A 439 2.35 18.82 -7.35
N TYR A 440 1.52 17.82 -7.07
CA TYR A 440 0.06 17.93 -7.02
C TYR A 440 -0.42 17.97 -5.57
N CYS A 441 -1.52 18.71 -5.33
CA CYS A 441 -2.11 18.84 -4.00
C CYS A 441 -3.58 18.39 -4.00
N TYR A 442 -3.98 17.72 -2.94
CA TYR A 442 -5.30 17.15 -2.75
C TYR A 442 -5.85 17.51 -1.37
N LEU A 443 -7.16 17.70 -1.28
CA LEU A 443 -7.82 17.77 0.01
C LEU A 443 -7.92 16.37 0.60
N GLY A 444 -7.64 16.26 1.88
CA GLY A 444 -7.87 15.05 2.63
C GLY A 444 -9.37 14.77 2.80
N VAL A 445 -9.68 13.55 3.19
CA VAL A 445 -11.08 13.12 3.39
C VAL A 445 -11.64 13.82 4.62
N GLY A 446 -12.77 14.50 4.47
CA GLY A 446 -13.53 15.10 5.57
C GLY A 446 -14.12 14.05 6.52
N ARG A 447 -15.06 14.45 7.38
CA ARG A 447 -15.74 13.53 8.29
C ARG A 447 -16.51 12.44 7.54
N GLN A 448 -16.26 11.19 7.92
CA GLN A 448 -16.98 10.02 7.40
C GLN A 448 -17.77 9.35 8.51
N ILE A 449 -19.02 9.01 8.23
CA ILE A 449 -19.89 8.26 9.14
C ILE A 449 -20.26 6.96 8.43
N MET A 450 -19.98 5.83 9.08
CA MET A 450 -20.24 4.50 8.52
C MET A 450 -20.99 3.63 9.53
N GLY A 451 -22.10 3.04 9.11
CA GLY A 451 -22.82 2.00 9.83
C GLY A 451 -22.56 0.62 9.22
N SER A 452 -22.37 -0.39 10.06
CA SER A 452 -22.24 -1.77 9.61
C SER A 452 -23.00 -2.73 10.51
N LEU A 453 -23.54 -3.79 9.91
CA LEU A 453 -24.16 -4.92 10.60
C LEU A 453 -23.46 -6.20 10.14
N ARG A 454 -22.99 -7.00 11.09
CA ARG A 454 -22.27 -8.25 10.83
C ARG A 454 -22.90 -9.39 11.56
N TYR A 455 -22.95 -10.57 10.93
CA TYR A 455 -23.32 -11.83 11.54
C TYR A 455 -22.21 -12.86 11.36
N ARG A 456 -21.90 -13.58 12.44
CA ARG A 456 -20.97 -14.73 12.42
C ARG A 456 -21.75 -15.97 12.86
N TRP A 457 -21.83 -16.97 11.98
CA TRP A 457 -22.41 -18.29 12.25
C TRP A 457 -21.40 -19.23 12.92
#